data_c71b0e986227c563653d16ff77183e67
#
_entry.id   c71b0e986227c563653d16ff77183e67
#
_cell.length_a   1.000
_cell.length_b   1.000
_cell.length_c   1.000
_cell.angle_alpha   90.00
_cell.angle_beta   90.00
_cell.angle_gamma   90.00
#
_symmetry.space_group_name_H-M   'P 1'
#
loop_
_entity.id
_entity.type
_entity.pdbx_description
1 polymer ?
#
loop_
_entity_poly.entity_id
_entity_poly.type
_entity_poly.pdbx_seq_one_letter_code
_entity_poly.pdbx_strand_id
1 'polypeptide(L)'
;QAVLRLYPGTKFSIGPAIDNGFYYDFDLENPLSADDLPKIEEEMKRIIKENLPLERFELPVPEAKALMEGQPYKEELIDEHAGKGENISFYKQGDFTDLCAGPHLLSTGSVKAVKLTAITGAYWRGDAKNKMLTRVYGISFPKQSLLDEHLHMLEEAKKRDHRKLGKELNLFMLRDEGPGFPFFLPKGMVLKNTLIDYWRQVHKKYGYVEISTPIILSRKLWERSGHWDHYKDNMYTTVIDDEDFAIKPMNCPGGMMVYQSQPHSYRDLPLRVGELGLVHRHELSGTLHGLFRVRCFTQDDAHLFMTPEQLKDEIKNVVKLFDEVYSVFGLSYKIELSTMPEDHIGTVEQWEH
;
A
#
# COMPACT_ATOMS: atom_id res chain seq x y z
N GLN A 1 28.60 6.74 -2.02
CA GLN A 1 29.98 7.14 -1.66
C GLN A 1 30.42 6.55 -0.32
N ALA A 2 29.63 6.63 0.76
CA ALA A 2 30.02 6.11 2.08
C ALA A 2 30.38 4.62 2.05
N VAL A 3 29.56 3.80 1.38
CA VAL A 3 29.84 2.35 1.24
C VAL A 3 31.13 2.11 0.49
N LEU A 4 31.40 2.81 -0.60
CA LEU A 4 32.62 2.66 -1.36
C LEU A 4 33.91 3.07 -0.59
N ARG A 5 33.81 4.11 0.26
CA ARG A 5 34.94 4.51 1.14
C ARG A 5 35.27 3.44 2.18
N LEU A 6 34.22 2.80 2.74
CA LEU A 6 34.40 1.77 3.77
C LEU A 6 34.73 0.39 3.21
N TYR A 7 34.19 0.07 2.03
CA TYR A 7 34.30 -1.23 1.38
C TYR A 7 34.80 -1.05 -0.07
N PRO A 8 36.11 -0.83 -0.28
CA PRO A 8 36.68 -0.69 -1.62
C PRO A 8 36.43 -1.92 -2.49
N GLY A 9 36.15 -1.70 -3.78
CA GLY A 9 35.82 -2.77 -4.73
C GLY A 9 34.36 -3.12 -4.80
N THR A 10 33.48 -2.49 -3.97
CA THR A 10 32.04 -2.62 -4.07
C THR A 10 31.55 -2.17 -5.44
N LYS A 11 30.68 -2.97 -6.05
CA LYS A 11 29.95 -2.58 -7.24
C LYS A 11 28.58 -2.05 -6.82
N PHE A 12 28.19 -0.95 -7.41
CA PHE A 12 26.92 -0.28 -7.07
C PHE A 12 25.96 -0.31 -8.26
N SER A 13 24.68 -0.40 -7.92
CA SER A 13 23.60 -0.61 -8.89
C SER A 13 22.70 0.64 -8.96
N ILE A 14 21.50 0.56 -8.43
CA ILE A 14 20.50 1.65 -8.43
C ILE A 14 20.10 2.04 -7.02
N GLY A 15 19.67 3.30 -6.87
CA GLY A 15 19.24 3.86 -5.59
C GLY A 15 18.15 4.89 -5.76
N PRO A 16 16.91 4.51 -6.12
CA PRO A 16 15.81 5.45 -6.25
C PRO A 16 15.31 5.95 -4.90
N ALA A 17 14.68 7.13 -4.92
CA ALA A 17 13.78 7.56 -3.87
C ALA A 17 12.49 6.74 -3.95
N ILE A 18 11.92 6.44 -2.80
CA ILE A 18 10.63 5.75 -2.64
C ILE A 18 9.75 6.55 -1.68
N ASP A 19 8.44 6.26 -1.61
CA ASP A 19 7.48 7.01 -0.80
C ASP A 19 7.90 7.18 0.66
N ASN A 20 8.54 6.17 1.23
CA ASN A 20 8.96 6.15 2.64
C ASN A 20 10.48 6.25 2.81
N GLY A 21 11.21 6.91 1.90
CA GLY A 21 12.65 7.08 2.00
C GLY A 21 13.41 6.83 0.71
N PHE A 22 14.50 6.08 0.82
CA PHE A 22 15.33 5.67 -0.31
C PHE A 22 15.95 4.30 -0.04
N TYR A 23 16.44 3.66 -1.08
CA TYR A 23 17.37 2.53 -0.94
C TYR A 23 18.53 2.65 -1.92
N TYR A 24 19.56 1.84 -1.71
CA TYR A 24 20.62 1.65 -2.68
C TYR A 24 21.09 0.19 -2.68
N ASP A 25 21.31 -0.36 -3.87
CA ASP A 25 21.72 -1.75 -4.07
C ASP A 25 23.22 -1.87 -4.35
N PHE A 26 23.88 -2.74 -3.61
CA PHE A 26 25.31 -2.98 -3.68
C PHE A 26 25.61 -4.45 -3.94
N ASP A 27 26.64 -4.69 -4.75
CA ASP A 27 27.25 -5.99 -4.92
C ASP A 27 28.61 -5.97 -4.21
N LEU A 28 28.70 -6.69 -3.09
CA LEU A 28 29.89 -6.80 -2.27
C LEU A 28 30.33 -8.26 -2.21
N GLU A 29 31.64 -8.46 -2.01
CA GLU A 29 32.21 -9.80 -1.79
C GLU A 29 31.63 -10.43 -0.51
N ASN A 30 31.54 -9.65 0.56
CA ASN A 30 30.89 -10.02 1.80
C ASN A 30 29.62 -9.15 2.00
N PRO A 31 28.43 -9.73 2.09
CA PRO A 31 27.20 -8.97 2.32
C PRO A 31 27.25 -8.17 3.61
N LEU A 32 26.69 -6.95 3.57
CA LEU A 32 26.57 -6.11 4.78
C LEU A 32 25.54 -6.72 5.74
N SER A 33 25.78 -6.47 7.02
CA SER A 33 24.90 -6.84 8.14
C SER A 33 24.30 -5.59 8.81
N ALA A 34 23.34 -5.79 9.70
CA ALA A 34 22.76 -4.68 10.47
C ALA A 34 23.82 -3.92 11.30
N ASP A 35 24.90 -4.59 11.72
CA ASP A 35 25.98 -4.00 12.51
C ASP A 35 26.87 -3.04 11.69
N ASP A 36 26.74 -3.06 10.38
CA ASP A 36 27.47 -2.14 9.49
C ASP A 36 26.73 -0.81 9.31
N LEU A 37 25.41 -0.77 9.53
CA LEU A 37 24.62 0.46 9.37
C LEU A 37 25.15 1.65 10.16
N PRO A 38 25.52 1.53 11.46
CA PRO A 38 26.07 2.66 12.20
C PRO A 38 27.38 3.20 11.62
N LYS A 39 28.25 2.33 11.09
CA LYS A 39 29.54 2.71 10.47
C LYS A 39 29.30 3.48 9.18
N ILE A 40 28.35 3.00 8.35
CA ILE A 40 27.98 3.66 7.10
C ILE A 40 27.35 5.03 7.39
N GLU A 41 26.46 5.12 8.39
CA GLU A 41 25.87 6.41 8.81
C GLU A 41 26.94 7.40 9.31
N GLU A 42 27.93 6.95 10.04
CA GLU A 42 29.03 7.81 10.50
C GLU A 42 29.82 8.37 9.32
N GLU A 43 30.13 7.54 8.33
CA GLU A 43 30.80 7.99 7.12
C GLU A 43 29.91 8.92 6.27
N MET A 44 28.62 8.64 6.17
CA MET A 44 27.66 9.57 5.54
C MET A 44 27.67 10.94 6.23
N LYS A 45 27.69 10.99 7.57
CA LYS A 45 27.79 12.23 8.33
C LYS A 45 29.11 12.99 8.09
N ARG A 46 30.22 12.26 7.85
CA ARG A 46 31.49 12.89 7.44
C ARG A 46 31.37 13.54 6.08
N ILE A 47 30.84 12.81 5.09
CA ILE A 47 30.60 13.32 3.73
C ILE A 47 29.68 14.54 3.74
N ILE A 48 28.62 14.51 4.55
CA ILE A 48 27.71 15.65 4.73
C ILE A 48 28.46 16.90 5.26
N LYS A 49 29.36 16.70 6.23
CA LYS A 49 30.18 17.80 6.78
C LYS A 49 31.21 18.33 5.79
N GLU A 50 31.69 17.52 4.85
CA GLU A 50 32.59 17.97 3.78
C GLU A 50 31.92 18.98 2.86
N ASN A 51 30.58 19.03 2.84
CA ASN A 51 29.77 19.95 2.04
C ASN A 51 30.17 19.95 0.54
N LEU A 52 30.35 18.77 -0.02
CA LEU A 52 30.77 18.59 -1.41
C LEU A 52 29.65 19.06 -2.36
N PRO A 53 29.97 19.79 -3.43
CA PRO A 53 29.02 20.12 -4.47
C PRO A 53 28.56 18.86 -5.21
N LEU A 54 27.31 18.84 -5.67
CA LEU A 54 26.78 17.82 -6.59
C LEU A 54 26.67 18.44 -7.98
N GLU A 55 27.57 18.08 -8.88
CA GLU A 55 27.70 18.65 -10.21
C GLU A 55 27.11 17.68 -11.26
N ARG A 56 26.09 18.12 -11.99
CA ARG A 56 25.52 17.37 -13.09
C ARG A 56 26.28 17.60 -14.37
N PHE A 57 26.58 16.54 -15.13
CA PHE A 57 27.15 16.60 -16.44
C PHE A 57 26.64 15.45 -17.32
N GLU A 58 26.84 15.55 -18.63
CA GLU A 58 26.43 14.53 -19.59
C GLU A 58 27.65 14.08 -20.39
N LEU A 59 27.68 12.80 -20.74
CA LEU A 59 28.74 12.21 -21.57
C LEU A 59 28.17 11.42 -22.75
N PRO A 60 28.87 11.39 -23.89
CA PRO A 60 28.60 10.42 -24.93
C PRO A 60 28.79 8.98 -24.43
N VAL A 61 28.08 8.02 -25.02
CA VAL A 61 28.06 6.61 -24.59
C VAL A 61 29.47 6.01 -24.42
N PRO A 62 30.42 6.19 -25.34
CA PRO A 62 31.77 5.64 -25.17
C PRO A 62 32.52 6.17 -23.92
N GLU A 63 32.39 7.48 -23.67
CA GLU A 63 33.01 8.13 -22.50
C GLU A 63 32.29 7.74 -21.20
N ALA A 64 30.95 7.61 -21.26
CA ALA A 64 30.14 7.15 -20.13
C ALA A 64 30.51 5.73 -19.70
N LYS A 65 30.73 4.82 -20.65
CA LYS A 65 31.20 3.45 -20.38
C LYS A 65 32.63 3.44 -19.80
N ALA A 66 33.54 4.22 -20.36
CA ALA A 66 34.89 4.34 -19.84
C ALA A 66 34.91 4.86 -18.39
N LEU A 67 34.02 5.81 -18.06
CA LEU A 67 33.90 6.33 -16.69
C LEU A 67 33.36 5.27 -15.71
N MET A 68 32.47 4.38 -16.16
CA MET A 68 31.89 3.31 -15.36
C MET A 68 32.56 1.95 -15.54
N GLU A 69 33.75 1.91 -16.09
CA GLU A 69 34.52 0.66 -16.26
C GLU A 69 34.64 -0.10 -14.93
N GLY A 70 34.29 -1.38 -14.94
CA GLY A 70 34.26 -2.23 -13.75
C GLY A 70 33.02 -2.13 -12.89
N GLN A 71 32.00 -1.35 -13.32
CA GLN A 71 30.68 -1.26 -12.69
C GLN A 71 29.61 -1.88 -13.61
N PRO A 72 29.49 -3.22 -13.65
CA PRO A 72 28.69 -3.93 -14.65
C PRO A 72 27.22 -3.51 -14.67
N TYR A 73 26.64 -3.20 -13.52
CA TYR A 73 25.25 -2.74 -13.43
C TYR A 73 25.07 -1.36 -14.07
N LYS A 74 26.07 -0.48 -13.99
CA LYS A 74 26.03 0.85 -14.61
C LYS A 74 26.28 0.77 -16.11
N GLU A 75 27.19 -0.11 -16.54
CA GLU A 75 27.43 -0.37 -17.96
C GLU A 75 26.15 -0.88 -18.65
N GLU A 76 25.42 -1.83 -18.03
CA GLU A 76 24.14 -2.34 -18.52
C GLU A 76 23.07 -1.23 -18.62
N LEU A 77 22.98 -0.36 -17.60
CA LEU A 77 22.04 0.76 -17.60
C LEU A 77 22.38 1.80 -18.68
N ILE A 78 23.66 2.08 -18.93
CA ILE A 78 24.12 2.97 -20.01
C ILE A 78 23.66 2.41 -21.36
N ASP A 79 23.79 1.11 -21.62
CA ASP A 79 23.36 0.47 -22.85
C ASP A 79 21.83 0.56 -23.02
N GLU A 80 21.09 0.37 -21.95
CA GLU A 80 19.62 0.47 -21.99
C GLU A 80 19.15 1.89 -22.31
N HIS A 81 19.70 2.91 -21.65
CA HIS A 81 19.35 4.31 -21.89
C HIS A 81 19.78 4.77 -23.31
N ALA A 82 20.97 4.35 -23.73
CA ALA A 82 21.44 4.61 -25.08
C ALA A 82 20.52 3.98 -26.16
N GLY A 83 20.05 2.76 -25.93
CA GLY A 83 19.11 2.06 -26.80
C GLY A 83 17.76 2.75 -26.93
N LYS A 84 17.34 3.53 -25.93
CA LYS A 84 16.15 4.36 -25.92
C LYS A 84 16.37 5.77 -26.50
N GLY A 85 17.60 6.12 -26.84
CA GLY A 85 17.96 7.46 -27.32
C GLY A 85 17.99 8.53 -26.22
N GLU A 86 18.12 8.12 -24.96
CA GLU A 86 18.16 9.02 -23.81
C GLU A 86 19.58 9.57 -23.59
N ASN A 87 19.67 10.77 -23.02
CA ASN A 87 20.95 11.36 -22.63
C ASN A 87 21.55 10.63 -21.44
N ILE A 88 22.85 10.34 -21.47
CA ILE A 88 23.57 9.71 -20.37
C ILE A 88 24.11 10.79 -19.46
N SER A 89 23.47 10.95 -18.29
CA SER A 89 23.83 11.96 -17.31
C SER A 89 24.39 11.36 -16.02
N PHE A 90 25.27 12.13 -15.40
CA PHE A 90 26.01 11.79 -14.19
C PHE A 90 25.91 12.91 -13.16
N TYR A 91 26.10 12.53 -11.91
CA TYR A 91 26.38 13.47 -10.83
C TYR A 91 27.71 13.15 -10.18
N LYS A 92 28.54 14.19 -10.05
CA LYS A 92 29.85 14.13 -9.37
C LYS A 92 29.74 14.74 -7.98
N GLN A 93 30.29 14.06 -6.99
CA GLN A 93 30.32 14.44 -5.59
C GLN A 93 31.72 14.21 -5.02
N GLY A 94 32.59 15.19 -5.14
CA GLY A 94 34.02 15.03 -4.81
C GLY A 94 34.71 13.99 -5.70
N ASP A 95 35.20 12.93 -5.10
CA ASP A 95 35.85 11.78 -5.76
C ASP A 95 34.87 10.69 -6.22
N PHE A 96 33.58 10.83 -5.91
CA PHE A 96 32.55 9.89 -6.29
C PHE A 96 31.71 10.41 -7.47
N THR A 97 31.45 9.54 -8.44
CA THR A 97 30.57 9.84 -9.58
C THR A 97 29.59 8.69 -9.78
N ASP A 98 28.34 9.01 -10.07
CA ASP A 98 27.30 8.03 -10.34
C ASP A 98 26.41 8.43 -11.53
N LEU A 99 25.92 7.42 -12.24
CA LEU A 99 24.91 7.55 -13.29
C LEU A 99 23.55 7.93 -12.65
N CYS A 100 23.02 9.09 -12.98
CA CYS A 100 21.74 9.55 -12.45
C CYS A 100 21.11 10.64 -13.31
N ALA A 101 19.79 10.55 -13.50
CA ALA A 101 19.01 11.59 -14.19
C ALA A 101 18.80 12.83 -13.33
N GLY A 102 18.76 12.68 -12.00
CA GLY A 102 18.46 13.77 -11.04
C GLY A 102 16.96 14.08 -10.96
N PRO A 103 16.58 15.24 -10.41
CA PRO A 103 17.45 16.27 -9.82
C PRO A 103 18.03 15.88 -8.46
N HIS A 104 19.16 16.51 -8.09
CA HIS A 104 19.81 16.37 -6.79
C HIS A 104 19.89 17.70 -6.05
N LEU A 105 20.24 17.63 -4.74
CA LEU A 105 20.61 18.79 -3.94
C LEU A 105 21.87 19.46 -4.50
N LEU A 106 22.10 20.71 -4.16
CA LEU A 106 23.28 21.47 -4.62
C LEU A 106 24.58 21.00 -3.96
N SER A 107 24.49 20.49 -2.73
CA SER A 107 25.66 19.98 -2.01
C SER A 107 25.26 18.94 -0.96
N THR A 108 26.20 18.11 -0.54
CA THR A 108 26.00 17.13 0.54
C THR A 108 25.63 17.77 1.87
N GLY A 109 26.09 19.00 2.15
CA GLY A 109 25.76 19.79 3.35
C GLY A 109 24.29 20.20 3.44
N SER A 110 23.54 20.09 2.36
CA SER A 110 22.09 20.32 2.34
C SER A 110 21.30 19.22 3.05
N VAL A 111 21.85 18.03 3.19
CA VAL A 111 21.23 16.93 3.97
C VAL A 111 21.33 17.26 5.45
N LYS A 112 20.19 17.35 6.14
CA LYS A 112 20.15 17.76 7.56
C LYS A 112 19.99 16.59 8.52
N ALA A 113 19.19 15.60 8.13
CA ALA A 113 18.94 14.44 8.96
C ALA A 113 18.80 13.18 8.07
N VAL A 114 19.55 12.13 8.39
CA VAL A 114 19.52 10.87 7.67
C VAL A 114 19.64 9.71 8.65
N LYS A 115 18.93 8.63 8.39
CA LYS A 115 19.01 7.39 9.15
C LYS A 115 18.95 6.21 8.19
N LEU A 116 19.85 5.24 8.34
CA LEU A 116 19.74 3.94 7.68
C LEU A 116 18.84 3.03 8.52
N THR A 117 17.90 2.35 7.88
CA THR A 117 16.81 1.67 8.59
C THR A 117 16.86 0.16 8.50
N ALA A 118 17.36 -0.38 7.38
CA ALA A 118 17.38 -1.83 7.17
C ALA A 118 18.43 -2.25 6.11
N ILE A 119 18.80 -3.52 6.17
CA ILE A 119 19.53 -4.22 5.12
C ILE A 119 18.71 -5.45 4.73
N THR A 120 18.54 -5.69 3.43
CA THR A 120 17.88 -6.87 2.87
C THR A 120 18.62 -7.37 1.63
N GLY A 121 18.34 -8.61 1.22
CA GLY A 121 18.69 -9.09 -0.11
C GLY A 121 17.66 -8.62 -1.15
N ALA A 122 18.13 -8.27 -2.35
CA ALA A 122 17.26 -7.97 -3.48
C ALA A 122 17.88 -8.50 -4.77
N TYR A 123 17.11 -9.21 -5.58
CA TYR A 123 17.61 -9.66 -6.87
C TYR A 123 17.71 -8.50 -7.86
N TRP A 124 18.79 -8.47 -8.65
CA TRP A 124 18.93 -7.50 -9.73
C TRP A 124 17.71 -7.54 -10.66
N ARG A 125 17.11 -6.39 -10.92
CA ARG A 125 15.85 -6.21 -11.69
C ARG A 125 14.65 -7.02 -11.16
N GLY A 126 14.67 -7.47 -9.92
CA GLY A 126 13.59 -8.25 -9.30
C GLY A 126 13.46 -9.68 -9.82
N ASP A 127 14.38 -10.17 -10.65
CA ASP A 127 14.36 -11.53 -11.18
C ASP A 127 15.24 -12.44 -10.30
N ALA A 128 14.64 -13.49 -9.73
CA ALA A 128 15.33 -14.48 -8.89
C ALA A 128 16.44 -15.27 -9.61
N LYS A 129 16.53 -15.20 -10.93
CA LYS A 129 17.62 -15.78 -11.72
C LYS A 129 18.87 -14.92 -11.72
N ASN A 130 18.75 -13.63 -11.42
CA ASN A 130 19.85 -12.70 -11.36
C ASN A 130 20.55 -12.75 -9.99
N LYS A 131 21.71 -12.11 -9.91
CA LYS A 131 22.48 -12.02 -8.68
C LYS A 131 21.70 -11.31 -7.59
N MET A 132 21.76 -11.85 -6.38
CA MET A 132 21.24 -11.20 -5.18
C MET A 132 22.21 -10.12 -4.73
N LEU A 133 21.74 -8.89 -4.63
CA LEU A 133 22.43 -7.71 -4.16
C LEU A 133 22.07 -7.41 -2.72
N THR A 134 22.93 -6.65 -2.04
CA THR A 134 22.64 -6.12 -0.71
C THR A 134 21.95 -4.78 -0.85
N ARG A 135 20.70 -4.69 -0.41
CA ARG A 135 19.89 -3.47 -0.41
C ARG A 135 19.94 -2.78 0.94
N VAL A 136 20.39 -1.55 0.97
CA VAL A 136 20.42 -0.70 2.17
C VAL A 136 19.31 0.34 2.07
N TYR A 137 18.40 0.36 3.04
CA TYR A 137 17.33 1.34 3.14
C TYR A 137 17.69 2.49 4.07
N GLY A 138 17.20 3.67 3.74
CA GLY A 138 17.36 4.86 4.57
C GLY A 138 16.21 5.85 4.41
N ILE A 139 16.14 6.76 5.37
CA ILE A 139 15.19 7.87 5.39
C ILE A 139 15.93 9.18 5.61
N SER A 140 15.43 10.26 5.07
CA SER A 140 16.01 11.59 5.23
C SER A 140 14.93 12.64 5.46
N PHE A 141 15.22 13.60 6.34
CA PHE A 141 14.30 14.68 6.69
C PHE A 141 14.99 16.04 6.65
N PRO A 142 14.24 17.14 6.41
CA PRO A 142 14.79 18.49 6.40
C PRO A 142 15.33 18.98 7.76
N LYS A 143 14.94 18.32 8.86
CA LYS A 143 15.36 18.64 10.24
C LYS A 143 15.50 17.38 11.07
N GLN A 144 16.44 17.38 12.01
CA GLN A 144 16.64 16.26 12.94
C GLN A 144 15.38 15.97 13.78
N SER A 145 14.68 17.01 14.26
CA SER A 145 13.45 16.82 15.04
C SER A 145 12.35 16.06 14.30
N LEU A 146 12.23 16.27 12.98
CA LEU A 146 11.26 15.53 12.16
C LEU A 146 11.68 14.05 11.98
N LEU A 147 12.98 13.79 11.86
CA LEU A 147 13.49 12.42 11.84
C LEU A 147 13.23 11.71 13.17
N ASP A 148 13.50 12.36 14.29
CA ASP A 148 13.30 11.81 15.63
C ASP A 148 11.81 11.53 15.89
N GLU A 149 10.92 12.44 15.51
CA GLU A 149 9.46 12.25 15.57
C GLU A 149 9.02 11.05 14.72
N HIS A 150 9.54 10.95 13.50
CA HIS A 150 9.23 9.81 12.61
C HIS A 150 9.72 8.48 13.19
N LEU A 151 10.93 8.43 13.72
CA LEU A 151 11.48 7.22 14.36
C LEU A 151 10.67 6.83 15.59
N HIS A 152 10.27 7.81 16.41
CA HIS A 152 9.38 7.57 17.54
C HIS A 152 8.02 7.00 17.10
N MET A 153 7.43 7.57 16.04
CA MET A 153 6.18 7.06 15.45
C MET A 153 6.34 5.59 14.99
N LEU A 154 7.45 5.25 14.34
CA LEU A 154 7.71 3.86 13.92
C LEU A 154 7.87 2.89 15.09
N GLU A 155 8.53 3.33 16.19
CA GLU A 155 8.63 2.51 17.42
C GLU A 155 7.27 2.30 18.07
N GLU A 156 6.46 3.34 18.17
CA GLU A 156 5.10 3.24 18.67
C GLU A 156 4.22 2.34 17.81
N ALA A 157 4.35 2.45 16.47
CA ALA A 157 3.65 1.56 15.54
C ALA A 157 4.02 0.07 15.76
N LYS A 158 5.30 -0.23 16.00
CA LYS A 158 5.75 -1.60 16.33
C LYS A 158 5.16 -2.12 17.65
N LYS A 159 5.05 -1.27 18.68
CA LYS A 159 4.42 -1.62 19.95
C LYS A 159 2.92 -1.91 19.79
N ARG A 160 2.26 -1.21 18.87
CA ARG A 160 0.83 -1.32 18.59
C ARG A 160 0.50 -2.28 17.45
N ASP A 161 1.47 -3.05 16.95
CA ASP A 161 1.21 -4.05 15.90
C ASP A 161 0.11 -5.02 16.35
N HIS A 162 -1.01 -5.01 15.63
CA HIS A 162 -2.19 -5.81 15.94
C HIS A 162 -1.90 -7.32 15.96
N ARG A 163 -0.91 -7.81 15.19
CA ARG A 163 -0.49 -9.21 15.18
C ARG A 163 0.16 -9.60 16.48
N LYS A 164 1.00 -8.72 17.02
CA LYS A 164 1.64 -8.88 18.33
C LYS A 164 0.59 -8.82 19.44
N LEU A 165 -0.18 -7.74 19.49
CA LEU A 165 -1.22 -7.53 20.50
C LEU A 165 -2.31 -8.61 20.42
N GLY A 166 -2.73 -9.02 19.23
CA GLY A 166 -3.70 -10.07 19.02
C GLY A 166 -3.26 -11.40 19.61
N LYS A 167 -1.98 -11.75 19.47
CA LYS A 167 -1.39 -12.96 20.06
C LYS A 167 -1.24 -12.82 21.57
N GLU A 168 -0.67 -11.73 22.08
CA GLU A 168 -0.44 -11.49 23.51
C GLU A 168 -1.74 -11.46 24.33
N LEU A 169 -2.79 -10.85 23.77
CA LEU A 169 -4.09 -10.70 24.38
C LEU A 169 -5.06 -11.86 24.10
N ASN A 170 -4.66 -12.83 23.28
CA ASN A 170 -5.50 -13.93 22.82
C ASN A 170 -6.81 -13.45 22.14
N LEU A 171 -6.71 -12.54 21.16
CA LEU A 171 -7.85 -11.99 20.46
C LEU A 171 -8.24 -12.80 19.21
N PHE A 172 -7.26 -13.20 18.43
CA PHE A 172 -7.44 -14.00 17.24
C PHE A 172 -6.19 -14.84 16.93
N MET A 173 -6.35 -15.81 16.04
CA MET A 173 -5.23 -16.60 15.52
C MET A 173 -5.36 -16.78 14.00
N LEU A 174 -4.22 -16.97 13.37
CA LEU A 174 -4.09 -17.38 11.97
C LEU A 174 -3.49 -18.79 11.95
N ARG A 175 -3.99 -19.65 11.06
CA ARG A 175 -3.61 -21.06 10.99
C ARG A 175 -3.29 -21.45 9.57
N ASP A 176 -2.44 -22.46 9.40
CA ASP A 176 -2.05 -22.98 8.09
C ASP A 176 -3.20 -23.71 7.40
N GLU A 177 -4.18 -24.21 8.16
CA GLU A 177 -5.40 -24.80 7.63
C GLU A 177 -6.32 -23.79 6.93
N GLY A 178 -6.12 -22.48 7.18
CA GLY A 178 -6.89 -21.42 6.55
C GLY A 178 -6.05 -20.14 6.39
N PRO A 179 -5.08 -20.11 5.47
CA PRO A 179 -4.24 -18.93 5.28
C PRO A 179 -5.07 -17.74 4.79
N GLY A 180 -5.04 -16.65 5.56
CA GLY A 180 -5.85 -15.46 5.30
C GLY A 180 -7.27 -15.52 5.87
N PHE A 181 -7.63 -16.56 6.61
CA PHE A 181 -8.90 -16.69 7.31
C PHE A 181 -8.67 -16.56 8.83
N PRO A 182 -8.98 -15.41 9.43
CA PRO A 182 -8.75 -15.21 10.87
C PRO A 182 -9.78 -15.95 11.71
N PHE A 183 -9.31 -16.60 12.76
CA PHE A 183 -10.14 -17.24 13.79
C PHE A 183 -10.21 -16.30 15.00
N PHE A 184 -11.38 -15.78 15.33
CA PHE A 184 -11.57 -14.95 16.49
C PHE A 184 -11.74 -15.81 17.76
N LEU A 185 -10.95 -15.53 18.77
CA LEU A 185 -10.99 -16.19 20.08
C LEU A 185 -12.02 -15.51 21.01
N PRO A 186 -12.37 -16.10 22.17
CA PRO A 186 -13.41 -15.54 23.03
C PRO A 186 -13.23 -14.05 23.38
N LYS A 187 -12.01 -13.62 23.75
CA LYS A 187 -11.72 -12.21 24.02
C LYS A 187 -11.84 -11.34 22.77
N GLY A 188 -11.41 -11.86 21.62
CA GLY A 188 -11.59 -11.18 20.34
C GLY A 188 -13.04 -11.01 19.96
N MET A 189 -13.90 -11.99 20.29
CA MET A 189 -15.34 -11.88 20.08
C MET A 189 -16.00 -10.84 20.98
N VAL A 190 -15.53 -10.67 22.21
CA VAL A 190 -16.00 -9.55 23.07
C VAL A 190 -15.71 -8.22 22.40
N LEU A 191 -14.48 -8.01 21.93
CA LEU A 191 -14.10 -6.79 21.23
C LEU A 191 -14.93 -6.58 19.96
N LYS A 192 -15.06 -7.63 19.13
CA LYS A 192 -15.82 -7.58 17.89
C LYS A 192 -17.29 -7.23 18.13
N ASN A 193 -17.92 -7.88 19.11
CA ASN A 193 -19.33 -7.62 19.43
C ASN A 193 -19.53 -6.21 20.00
N THR A 194 -18.60 -5.69 20.81
CA THR A 194 -18.65 -4.30 21.28
C THR A 194 -18.63 -3.30 20.11
N LEU A 195 -17.79 -3.54 19.10
CA LEU A 195 -17.77 -2.71 17.88
C LEU A 195 -19.05 -2.84 17.07
N ILE A 196 -19.62 -4.05 16.96
CA ILE A 196 -20.87 -4.31 16.26
C ILE A 196 -22.04 -3.60 16.97
N ASP A 197 -22.10 -3.64 18.29
CA ASP A 197 -23.15 -2.97 19.06
C ASP A 197 -23.06 -1.45 18.94
N TYR A 198 -21.86 -0.90 18.93
CA TYR A 198 -21.63 0.51 18.64
C TYR A 198 -22.08 0.87 17.22
N TRP A 199 -21.70 0.07 16.22
CA TRP A 199 -22.13 0.24 14.83
C TRP A 199 -23.68 0.29 14.71
N ARG A 200 -24.38 -0.65 15.36
CA ARG A 200 -25.84 -0.66 15.35
C ARG A 200 -26.45 0.58 15.98
N GLN A 201 -25.86 1.09 17.06
CA GLN A 201 -26.31 2.32 17.70
C GLN A 201 -26.16 3.53 16.77
N VAL A 202 -25.00 3.68 16.12
CA VAL A 202 -24.73 4.78 15.18
C VAL A 202 -25.66 4.66 13.97
N HIS A 203 -25.76 3.49 13.35
CA HIS A 203 -26.62 3.27 12.19
C HIS A 203 -28.10 3.59 12.49
N LYS A 204 -28.60 3.14 13.63
CA LYS A 204 -29.96 3.49 14.06
C LYS A 204 -30.15 5.01 14.21
N LYS A 205 -29.18 5.72 14.78
CA LYS A 205 -29.20 7.17 14.94
C LYS A 205 -29.28 7.89 13.58
N TYR A 206 -28.58 7.39 12.57
CA TYR A 206 -28.58 7.95 11.21
C TYR A 206 -29.69 7.40 10.32
N GLY A 207 -30.60 6.59 10.85
CA GLY A 207 -31.79 6.09 10.13
C GLY A 207 -31.48 4.94 9.17
N TYR A 208 -30.44 4.17 9.39
CA TYR A 208 -30.16 2.95 8.64
C TYR A 208 -31.01 1.79 9.14
N VAL A 209 -31.44 0.94 8.21
CA VAL A 209 -32.08 -0.36 8.50
C VAL A 209 -31.05 -1.46 8.20
N GLU A 210 -30.99 -2.47 9.09
CA GLU A 210 -30.05 -3.59 8.95
C GLU A 210 -30.69 -4.71 8.13
N ILE A 211 -29.94 -5.23 7.13
CA ILE A 211 -30.29 -6.43 6.36
C ILE A 211 -29.18 -7.48 6.46
N SER A 212 -29.46 -8.66 5.96
CA SER A 212 -28.47 -9.73 5.77
C SER A 212 -28.75 -10.46 4.47
N THR A 213 -27.71 -10.65 3.67
CA THR A 213 -27.81 -11.36 2.39
C THR A 213 -27.03 -12.68 2.43
N PRO A 214 -27.46 -13.70 1.65
CA PRO A 214 -26.79 -15.00 1.61
C PRO A 214 -25.32 -14.89 1.16
N ILE A 215 -24.47 -15.75 1.71
CA ILE A 215 -23.04 -15.78 1.37
C ILE A 215 -22.81 -16.43 -0.01
N ILE A 216 -23.60 -17.43 -0.37
CA ILE A 216 -23.47 -18.18 -1.63
C ILE A 216 -24.65 -17.80 -2.52
N LEU A 217 -24.34 -17.33 -3.73
CA LEU A 217 -25.32 -16.90 -4.72
C LEU A 217 -24.96 -17.40 -6.11
N SER A 218 -25.97 -17.63 -6.95
CA SER A 218 -25.83 -18.15 -8.30
C SER A 218 -24.98 -17.23 -9.19
N ARG A 219 -24.20 -17.84 -10.09
CA ARG A 219 -23.41 -17.17 -11.11
C ARG A 219 -24.19 -16.14 -11.92
N LYS A 220 -25.45 -16.42 -12.23
CA LYS A 220 -26.36 -15.53 -13.00
C LYS A 220 -26.45 -14.11 -12.39
N LEU A 221 -26.39 -14.00 -11.05
CA LEU A 221 -26.38 -12.72 -10.36
C LEU A 221 -25.08 -11.97 -10.58
N TRP A 222 -23.97 -12.68 -10.55
CA TRP A 222 -22.62 -12.11 -10.72
C TRP A 222 -22.35 -11.68 -12.16
N GLU A 223 -22.90 -12.39 -13.15
CA GLU A 223 -22.89 -11.98 -14.56
C GLU A 223 -23.72 -10.71 -14.76
N ARG A 224 -24.96 -10.67 -14.22
CA ARG A 224 -25.83 -9.49 -14.32
C ARG A 224 -25.22 -8.24 -13.71
N SER A 225 -24.44 -8.38 -12.67
CA SER A 225 -23.78 -7.26 -11.97
C SER A 225 -22.38 -6.93 -12.51
N GLY A 226 -21.87 -7.65 -13.53
CA GLY A 226 -20.55 -7.47 -14.13
C GLY A 226 -19.39 -8.02 -13.30
N HIS A 227 -19.64 -8.54 -12.11
CA HIS A 227 -18.55 -9.05 -11.25
C HIS A 227 -17.91 -10.32 -11.82
N TRP A 228 -18.65 -11.14 -12.57
CA TRP A 228 -18.14 -12.36 -13.16
C TRP A 228 -17.06 -12.08 -14.21
N ASP A 229 -17.21 -11.00 -14.97
CA ASP A 229 -16.29 -10.65 -16.06
C ASP A 229 -15.06 -9.89 -15.55
N HIS A 230 -15.23 -9.01 -14.54
CA HIS A 230 -14.17 -8.10 -14.08
C HIS A 230 -13.53 -8.50 -12.76
N TYR A 231 -14.10 -9.44 -12.00
CA TYR A 231 -13.66 -9.77 -10.64
C TYR A 231 -13.53 -11.27 -10.36
N LYS A 232 -13.71 -12.15 -11.36
CA LYS A 232 -13.75 -13.61 -11.21
C LYS A 232 -12.50 -14.18 -10.53
N ASP A 233 -11.33 -13.67 -10.84
CA ASP A 233 -10.06 -14.17 -10.29
C ASP A 233 -9.94 -13.96 -8.77
N ASN A 234 -10.73 -13.04 -8.24
CA ASN A 234 -10.83 -12.75 -6.81
C ASN A 234 -12.03 -13.44 -6.13
N MET A 235 -12.77 -14.29 -6.83
CA MET A 235 -13.95 -14.97 -6.30
C MET A 235 -13.67 -16.45 -6.01
N TYR A 236 -14.25 -16.95 -4.93
CA TYR A 236 -14.35 -18.39 -4.69
C TYR A 236 -15.62 -18.90 -5.35
N THR A 237 -15.50 -19.92 -6.17
CA THR A 237 -16.63 -20.53 -6.89
C THR A 237 -16.84 -21.98 -6.46
N THR A 238 -18.07 -22.46 -6.61
CA THR A 238 -18.46 -23.84 -6.36
C THR A 238 -19.56 -24.27 -7.31
N VAL A 239 -19.83 -25.56 -7.42
CA VAL A 239 -20.91 -26.12 -8.22
C VAL A 239 -21.92 -26.75 -7.26
N ILE A 240 -23.20 -26.43 -7.42
CA ILE A 240 -24.34 -26.99 -6.65
C ILE A 240 -25.41 -27.40 -7.68
N ASP A 241 -25.80 -28.66 -7.67
CA ASP A 241 -26.80 -29.22 -8.57
C ASP A 241 -26.53 -28.90 -10.06
N ASP A 242 -25.27 -29.09 -10.49
CA ASP A 242 -24.77 -28.81 -11.84
C ASP A 242 -24.84 -27.32 -12.26
N GLU A 243 -25.10 -26.41 -11.35
CA GLU A 243 -25.06 -24.95 -11.58
C GLU A 243 -23.87 -24.30 -10.85
N ASP A 244 -23.26 -23.27 -11.48
CA ASP A 244 -22.19 -22.48 -10.88
C ASP A 244 -22.72 -21.50 -9.84
N PHE A 245 -22.08 -21.48 -8.69
CA PHE A 245 -22.30 -20.51 -7.60
C PHE A 245 -20.99 -19.84 -7.22
N ALA A 246 -21.10 -18.68 -6.60
CA ALA A 246 -19.95 -18.01 -5.99
C ALA A 246 -20.23 -17.56 -4.56
N ILE A 247 -19.17 -17.59 -3.76
CA ILE A 247 -19.14 -16.98 -2.44
C ILE A 247 -19.01 -15.47 -2.62
N LYS A 248 -19.88 -14.69 -2.03
CA LYS A 248 -19.95 -13.25 -2.29
C LYS A 248 -18.63 -12.52 -1.95
N PRO A 249 -18.03 -11.81 -2.91
CA PRO A 249 -16.89 -10.92 -2.69
C PRO A 249 -17.34 -9.51 -2.29
N MET A 250 -18.63 -9.20 -2.52
CA MET A 250 -19.27 -7.91 -2.26
C MET A 250 -20.75 -8.13 -1.88
N ASN A 251 -21.35 -7.15 -1.21
CA ASN A 251 -22.75 -7.23 -0.74
C ASN A 251 -23.73 -6.60 -1.73
N CYS A 252 -23.26 -5.73 -2.65
CA CYS A 252 -24.10 -4.91 -3.53
C CYS A 252 -25.17 -5.70 -4.29
N PRO A 253 -24.88 -6.81 -4.99
CA PRO A 253 -25.90 -7.53 -5.75
C PRO A 253 -27.00 -8.11 -4.86
N GLY A 254 -26.65 -8.62 -3.69
CA GLY A 254 -27.63 -9.10 -2.70
C GLY A 254 -28.50 -7.97 -2.15
N GLY A 255 -27.90 -6.83 -1.81
CA GLY A 255 -28.62 -5.63 -1.35
C GLY A 255 -29.61 -5.10 -2.38
N MET A 256 -29.24 -5.11 -3.68
CA MET A 256 -30.14 -4.73 -4.78
C MET A 256 -31.33 -5.69 -4.89
N MET A 257 -31.13 -7.00 -4.68
CA MET A 257 -32.24 -7.96 -4.67
C MET A 257 -33.19 -7.71 -3.52
N VAL A 258 -32.69 -7.35 -2.33
CA VAL A 258 -33.57 -6.97 -1.20
C VAL A 258 -34.36 -5.72 -1.53
N TYR A 259 -33.71 -4.69 -2.09
CA TYR A 259 -34.43 -3.48 -2.52
C TYR A 259 -35.52 -3.79 -3.55
N GLN A 260 -35.26 -4.64 -4.53
CA GLN A 260 -36.20 -5.04 -5.58
C GLN A 260 -37.32 -5.96 -5.09
N SER A 261 -37.26 -6.48 -3.87
CA SER A 261 -38.22 -7.43 -3.35
C SER A 261 -39.65 -6.83 -3.12
N GLN A 262 -39.74 -5.51 -3.07
CA GLN A 262 -41.01 -4.78 -2.92
C GLN A 262 -40.98 -3.46 -3.70
N PRO A 263 -42.13 -2.92 -4.12
CA PRO A 263 -42.20 -1.63 -4.76
C PRO A 263 -41.91 -0.51 -3.75
N HIS A 264 -41.21 0.52 -4.19
CA HIS A 264 -40.91 1.72 -3.42
C HIS A 264 -41.49 2.96 -4.07
N SER A 265 -42.00 3.87 -3.26
CA SER A 265 -42.43 5.20 -3.67
C SER A 265 -41.27 6.18 -3.53
N TYR A 266 -41.25 7.23 -4.34
CA TYR A 266 -40.29 8.34 -4.16
C TYR A 266 -40.40 8.99 -2.75
N ARG A 267 -41.53 8.81 -2.06
CA ARG A 267 -41.75 9.29 -0.69
C ARG A 267 -41.03 8.45 0.38
N ASP A 268 -40.63 7.23 0.02
CA ASP A 268 -39.87 6.34 0.91
C ASP A 268 -38.37 6.66 0.90
N LEU A 269 -37.91 7.48 -0.07
CA LEU A 269 -36.53 7.85 -0.24
C LEU A 269 -36.15 9.09 0.60
N PRO A 270 -34.95 9.17 1.13
CA PRO A 270 -33.85 8.22 0.95
C PRO A 270 -34.00 6.98 1.84
N LEU A 271 -33.68 5.81 1.28
CA LEU A 271 -33.56 4.57 2.05
C LEU A 271 -32.09 4.29 2.32
N ARG A 272 -31.73 4.04 3.56
CA ARG A 272 -30.37 3.71 4.01
C ARG A 272 -30.36 2.29 4.54
N VAL A 273 -29.73 1.39 3.79
CA VAL A 273 -29.75 -0.05 4.08
C VAL A 273 -28.35 -0.51 4.41
N GLY A 274 -28.11 -0.87 5.67
CA GLY A 274 -26.83 -1.33 6.18
C GLY A 274 -26.76 -2.84 6.30
N GLU A 275 -25.57 -3.41 6.13
CA GLU A 275 -25.29 -4.83 6.30
C GLU A 275 -23.92 -5.03 6.95
N LEU A 276 -23.88 -5.85 8.01
CA LEU A 276 -22.63 -6.45 8.47
C LEU A 276 -22.29 -7.61 7.54
N GLY A 277 -21.80 -7.26 6.35
CA GLY A 277 -21.63 -8.19 5.25
C GLY A 277 -20.36 -9.02 5.37
N LEU A 278 -20.51 -10.33 5.63
CA LEU A 278 -19.38 -11.25 5.58
C LEU A 278 -19.05 -11.57 4.12
N VAL A 279 -17.85 -11.19 3.69
CA VAL A 279 -17.38 -11.38 2.32
C VAL A 279 -16.08 -12.17 2.27
N HIS A 280 -15.83 -12.78 1.11
CA HIS A 280 -14.63 -13.57 0.88
C HIS A 280 -13.97 -13.14 -0.44
N ARG A 281 -12.65 -12.94 -0.41
CA ARG A 281 -11.87 -12.56 -1.59
C ARG A 281 -10.63 -13.43 -1.71
N HIS A 282 -10.36 -13.93 -2.90
CA HIS A 282 -9.16 -14.70 -3.19
C HIS A 282 -7.96 -13.75 -3.30
N GLU A 283 -7.46 -13.29 -2.15
CA GLU A 283 -6.22 -12.50 -2.08
C GLU A 283 -5.01 -13.41 -2.30
N LEU A 284 -4.01 -12.91 -3.02
CA LEU A 284 -2.76 -13.63 -3.25
C LEU A 284 -2.02 -13.87 -1.93
N SER A 285 -1.43 -15.05 -1.75
CA SER A 285 -0.74 -15.43 -0.50
C SER A 285 0.34 -14.43 -0.09
N GLY A 286 1.09 -13.88 -1.03
CA GLY A 286 2.15 -12.89 -0.75
C GLY A 286 1.67 -11.53 -0.31
N THR A 287 0.37 -11.23 -0.43
CA THR A 287 -0.22 -9.95 -0.01
C THR A 287 -0.88 -10.01 1.37
N LEU A 288 -1.04 -11.20 1.95
CA LEU A 288 -1.72 -11.37 3.22
C LEU A 288 -0.94 -10.70 4.37
N HIS A 289 -1.65 -9.93 5.21
CA HIS A 289 -1.04 -9.16 6.29
C HIS A 289 -1.95 -9.03 7.52
N GLY A 290 -1.77 -9.92 8.49
CA GLY A 290 -2.53 -9.91 9.75
C GLY A 290 -4.04 -9.86 9.53
N LEU A 291 -4.71 -8.84 10.08
CA LEU A 291 -6.12 -8.54 9.84
C LEU A 291 -6.35 -7.46 8.76
N PHE A 292 -5.30 -6.80 8.26
CA PHE A 292 -5.42 -5.75 7.23
C PHE A 292 -5.65 -6.30 5.83
N ARG A 293 -5.07 -7.47 5.51
CA ARG A 293 -5.26 -8.14 4.23
C ARG A 293 -5.58 -9.60 4.47
N VAL A 294 -6.84 -9.95 4.36
CA VAL A 294 -7.40 -11.27 4.68
C VAL A 294 -8.31 -11.76 3.55
N ARG A 295 -8.65 -13.04 3.58
CA ARG A 295 -9.53 -13.69 2.60
C ARG A 295 -10.99 -13.76 3.06
N CYS A 296 -11.25 -13.47 4.33
CA CYS A 296 -12.59 -13.44 4.93
C CYS A 296 -12.67 -12.30 5.92
N PHE A 297 -13.62 -11.40 5.73
CA PHE A 297 -13.81 -10.24 6.60
C PHE A 297 -15.26 -9.75 6.57
N THR A 298 -15.65 -9.05 7.63
CA THR A 298 -16.97 -8.40 7.73
C THR A 298 -16.81 -6.95 7.33
N GLN A 299 -17.62 -6.50 6.37
CA GLN A 299 -17.72 -5.09 6.00
C GLN A 299 -18.82 -4.42 6.82
N ASP A 300 -18.54 -3.23 7.29
CA ASP A 300 -19.54 -2.23 7.64
C ASP A 300 -20.00 -1.58 6.33
N ASP A 301 -20.97 -2.18 5.69
CA ASP A 301 -21.42 -1.83 4.34
C ASP A 301 -22.80 -1.23 4.34
N ALA A 302 -23.08 -0.35 3.38
CA ALA A 302 -24.40 0.24 3.24
C ALA A 302 -24.71 0.62 1.78
N HIS A 303 -25.98 0.52 1.43
CA HIS A 303 -26.52 0.97 0.15
C HIS A 303 -27.57 2.04 0.41
N LEU A 304 -27.38 3.20 -0.21
CA LEU A 304 -28.28 4.34 -0.09
C LEU A 304 -29.05 4.49 -1.40
N PHE A 305 -30.39 4.41 -1.30
CA PHE A 305 -31.30 4.60 -2.42
C PHE A 305 -31.94 5.96 -2.28
N MET A 306 -31.80 6.82 -3.29
CA MET A 306 -32.17 8.23 -3.20
C MET A 306 -32.53 8.81 -4.58
N THR A 307 -33.20 9.96 -4.59
CA THR A 307 -33.34 10.75 -5.82
C THR A 307 -32.06 11.57 -6.08
N PRO A 308 -31.83 12.02 -7.33
CA PRO A 308 -30.67 12.88 -7.64
C PRO A 308 -30.57 14.14 -6.76
N GLU A 309 -31.72 14.75 -6.41
CA GLU A 309 -31.79 15.95 -5.59
C GLU A 309 -31.33 15.70 -4.13
N GLN A 310 -31.47 14.46 -3.66
CA GLN A 310 -31.07 14.05 -2.31
C GLN A 310 -29.59 13.71 -2.19
N LEU A 311 -28.89 13.46 -3.31
CA LEU A 311 -27.52 12.95 -3.36
C LEU A 311 -26.55 13.77 -2.50
N LYS A 312 -26.55 15.08 -2.68
CA LYS A 312 -25.64 15.99 -1.95
C LYS A 312 -25.80 15.92 -0.43
N ASP A 313 -27.03 15.82 0.05
CA ASP A 313 -27.30 15.78 1.49
C ASP A 313 -27.00 14.40 2.07
N GLU A 314 -27.23 13.33 1.31
CA GLU A 314 -26.83 11.98 1.72
C GLU A 314 -25.32 11.81 1.80
N ILE A 315 -24.54 12.34 0.85
CA ILE A 315 -23.06 12.36 0.94
C ILE A 315 -22.60 13.10 2.21
N LYS A 316 -23.18 14.27 2.52
CA LYS A 316 -22.86 15.00 3.75
C LYS A 316 -23.21 14.20 5.02
N ASN A 317 -24.30 13.45 5.00
CA ASN A 317 -24.70 12.60 6.13
C ASN A 317 -23.72 11.43 6.31
N VAL A 318 -23.24 10.82 5.23
CA VAL A 318 -22.19 9.79 5.27
C VAL A 318 -20.89 10.35 5.85
N VAL A 319 -20.47 11.54 5.42
CA VAL A 319 -19.27 12.21 5.97
C VAL A 319 -19.42 12.49 7.47
N LYS A 320 -20.58 12.97 7.92
CA LYS A 320 -20.86 13.17 9.36
C LYS A 320 -20.80 11.86 10.15
N LEU A 321 -21.30 10.77 9.58
CA LEU A 321 -21.23 9.45 10.20
C LEU A 321 -19.77 9.00 10.34
N PHE A 322 -18.97 9.17 9.30
CA PHE A 322 -17.52 8.86 9.36
C PHE A 322 -16.81 9.68 10.41
N ASP A 323 -17.08 10.98 10.48
CA ASP A 323 -16.48 11.88 11.48
C ASP A 323 -16.82 11.43 12.91
N GLU A 324 -18.08 11.08 13.18
CA GLU A 324 -18.50 10.56 14.48
C GLU A 324 -17.78 9.26 14.82
N VAL A 325 -17.73 8.29 13.89
CA VAL A 325 -17.12 6.98 14.13
C VAL A 325 -15.61 7.11 14.32
N TYR A 326 -14.90 7.80 13.43
CA TYR A 326 -13.44 7.91 13.55
C TYR A 326 -13.00 8.75 14.76
N SER A 327 -13.78 9.77 15.15
CA SER A 327 -13.49 10.58 16.33
C SER A 327 -13.48 9.77 17.62
N VAL A 328 -14.35 8.77 17.75
CA VAL A 328 -14.40 7.88 18.93
C VAL A 328 -13.07 7.09 19.09
N PHE A 329 -12.44 6.74 17.97
CA PHE A 329 -11.14 6.03 17.96
C PHE A 329 -9.92 6.95 17.93
N GLY A 330 -10.13 8.28 17.88
CA GLY A 330 -9.04 9.25 17.75
C GLY A 330 -8.31 9.13 16.40
N LEU A 331 -8.99 8.65 15.37
CA LEU A 331 -8.44 8.48 14.02
C LEU A 331 -8.74 9.70 13.17
N SER A 332 -7.72 10.18 12.46
CA SER A 332 -7.87 11.16 11.38
C SER A 332 -8.07 10.46 10.04
N TYR A 333 -8.79 11.11 9.13
CA TYR A 333 -9.00 10.61 7.78
C TYR A 333 -8.86 11.73 6.75
N LYS A 334 -8.64 11.36 5.49
CA LYS A 334 -8.59 12.24 4.34
C LYS A 334 -9.63 11.76 3.32
N ILE A 335 -10.37 12.69 2.75
CA ILE A 335 -11.32 12.41 1.67
C ILE A 335 -10.65 12.81 0.36
N GLU A 336 -10.68 11.90 -0.61
CA GLU A 336 -10.21 12.13 -1.97
C GLU A 336 -11.33 11.80 -2.95
N LEU A 337 -11.48 12.62 -3.98
CA LEU A 337 -12.45 12.40 -5.05
C LEU A 337 -11.80 11.53 -6.13
N SER A 338 -12.44 10.40 -6.47
CA SER A 338 -12.06 9.60 -7.63
C SER A 338 -12.51 10.30 -8.91
N THR A 339 -11.59 10.50 -9.83
CA THR A 339 -11.87 11.06 -11.15
C THR A 339 -12.02 9.96 -12.19
N MET A 340 -12.67 10.28 -13.32
CA MET A 340 -12.92 9.35 -14.42
C MET A 340 -11.61 8.81 -15.00
N PRO A 341 -11.36 7.48 -14.99
CA PRO A 341 -10.21 6.87 -15.66
C PRO A 341 -10.45 6.75 -17.18
N GLU A 342 -9.41 6.41 -17.94
CA GLU A 342 -9.54 6.18 -19.38
C GLU A 342 -10.49 5.01 -19.70
N ASP A 343 -10.36 3.90 -18.94
CA ASP A 343 -11.29 2.75 -19.01
C ASP A 343 -12.32 2.89 -17.89
N HIS A 344 -13.54 3.29 -18.26
CA HIS A 344 -14.61 3.57 -17.31
C HIS A 344 -15.96 3.02 -17.78
N ILE A 345 -16.82 2.75 -16.82
CA ILE A 345 -18.23 2.40 -17.05
C ILE A 345 -19.10 3.63 -16.80
N GLY A 346 -20.08 3.87 -17.65
CA GLY A 346 -20.98 5.02 -17.56
C GLY A 346 -20.64 6.12 -18.57
N THR A 347 -21.46 7.18 -18.58
CA THR A 347 -21.25 8.33 -19.48
C THR A 347 -20.40 9.42 -18.82
N VAL A 348 -19.75 10.27 -19.62
CA VAL A 348 -19.01 11.44 -19.12
C VAL A 348 -19.88 12.30 -18.22
N GLU A 349 -21.16 12.52 -18.59
CA GLU A 349 -22.11 13.29 -17.79
C GLU A 349 -22.32 12.68 -16.39
N GLN A 350 -22.35 11.33 -16.28
CA GLN A 350 -22.47 10.65 -14.97
C GLN A 350 -21.22 10.82 -14.11
N TRP A 351 -20.06 11.01 -14.71
CA TRP A 351 -18.81 11.24 -13.99
C TRP A 351 -18.58 12.70 -13.59
N GLU A 352 -19.23 13.64 -14.28
CA GLU A 352 -19.14 15.08 -13.98
C GLU A 352 -20.12 15.55 -12.90
N HIS A 353 -21.15 14.74 -12.56
CA HIS A 353 -22.13 15.02 -11.52
C HIS A 353 -21.71 14.49 -10.14
#